data_fcd7ab8f8de660a512ca3ee252c57614
#
_entry.id   fcd7ab8f8de660a512ca3ee252c57614
#
_cell.length_a   1.000
_cell.length_b   1.000
_cell.length_c   1.000
_cell.angle_alpha   90.00
_cell.angle_beta   90.00
_cell.angle_gamma   90.00
#
_symmetry.space_group_name_H-M   'P 1'
#
loop_
_entity.id
_entity.type
_entity.pdbx_description
1 polymer ?
#
loop_
_entity_poly.entity_id
_entity_poly.type
_entity_poly.pdbx_seq_one_letter_code
_entity_poly.pdbx_strand_id
1 'polypeptide(L)'
;MLLDYIQRRQKMLQEKSDFYTQTGLQVFTKDPLMDDNIDLDSVIAKFESQLPDHIRDEVEMVIIGHFDEFEDRDINAFYKDGALHVSNVQSGASDLLDDLVHETAHSLESVHGQLIYGDQRLKNEFLRKREHLYNILWKMGFKIPKQSFTNTEYDQEFDELLHQDIGYDKLAEVLKGVFITPYAATSLREYFATAFTEFYLHPDSHNYLKKVSPEVYSKLVLLHGLDKA
;
A
#
# COMPACT_ATOMS: atom_id res chain seq x y z
N MET A 1 3.08 8.90 45.29
CA MET A 1 4.27 9.10 44.45
C MET A 1 4.36 8.08 43.29
N LEU A 2 4.54 6.76 43.52
CA LEU A 2 4.64 5.80 42.40
C LEU A 2 3.31 5.61 41.63
N LEU A 3 2.21 5.47 42.35
CA LEU A 3 0.84 5.38 41.77
C LEU A 3 0.47 6.65 41.00
N ASP A 4 0.80 7.86 41.53
CA ASP A 4 0.55 9.13 40.83
C ASP A 4 1.39 9.25 39.56
N TYR A 5 2.62 8.73 39.58
CA TYR A 5 3.49 8.69 38.40
C TYR A 5 2.94 7.73 37.34
N ILE A 6 2.52 6.52 37.75
CA ILE A 6 1.91 5.52 36.87
C ILE A 6 0.61 6.08 36.26
N GLN A 7 -0.27 6.70 37.07
CA GLN A 7 -1.52 7.29 36.59
C GLN A 7 -1.28 8.46 35.64
N ARG A 8 -0.29 9.32 35.93
CA ARG A 8 0.09 10.42 35.01
C ARG A 8 0.66 9.90 33.70
N ARG A 9 1.49 8.86 33.75
CA ARG A 9 2.01 8.21 32.54
C ARG A 9 0.92 7.52 31.74
N GLN A 10 0.01 6.80 32.39
CA GLN A 10 -1.14 6.19 31.73
C GLN A 10 -2.03 7.24 31.07
N LYS A 11 -2.28 8.36 31.76
CA LYS A 11 -3.08 9.47 31.20
C LYS A 11 -2.36 10.14 30.02
N MET A 12 -1.05 10.36 30.12
CA MET A 12 -0.25 10.90 28.99
C MET A 12 -0.18 9.93 27.80
N LEU A 13 -0.16 8.62 28.04
CA LEU A 13 -0.21 7.61 27.00
C LEU A 13 -1.59 7.55 26.35
N GLN A 14 -2.68 7.68 27.16
CA GLN A 14 -4.03 7.76 26.64
C GLN A 14 -4.31 9.06 25.86
N GLU A 15 -3.76 10.20 26.31
CA GLU A 15 -3.89 11.48 25.58
C GLU A 15 -3.07 11.51 24.27
N LYS A 16 -2.03 10.68 24.14
CA LYS A 16 -1.30 10.45 22.88
C LYS A 16 -1.90 9.38 22.00
N SER A 17 -2.84 8.59 22.50
CA SER A 17 -3.41 7.44 21.78
C SER A 17 -4.55 7.81 20.83
N ASP A 18 -5.09 9.04 20.91
CA ASP A 18 -6.18 9.51 20.06
C ASP A 18 -6.05 11.02 19.87
N PHE A 19 -5.79 11.44 18.65
CA PHE A 19 -5.68 12.85 18.30
C PHE A 19 -6.23 13.12 16.91
N TYR A 20 -6.58 14.38 16.64
CA TYR A 20 -6.95 14.87 15.32
C TYR A 20 -5.84 15.74 14.75
N THR A 21 -5.52 15.54 13.50
CA THR A 21 -4.62 16.45 12.78
C THR A 21 -5.32 17.79 12.48
N GLN A 22 -4.59 18.74 11.95
CA GLN A 22 -5.16 20.04 11.56
C GLN A 22 -6.14 19.90 10.37
N THR A 23 -5.99 18.90 9.53
CA THR A 23 -6.90 18.61 8.40
C THR A 23 -8.14 17.82 8.83
N GLY A 24 -8.20 17.34 10.09
CA GLY A 24 -9.33 16.60 10.64
C GLY A 24 -9.18 15.07 10.59
N LEU A 25 -8.05 14.55 10.13
CA LEU A 25 -7.77 13.12 10.17
C LEU A 25 -7.64 12.65 11.62
N GLN A 26 -8.44 11.67 12.02
CA GLN A 26 -8.32 11.03 13.32
C GLN A 26 -7.21 9.99 13.31
N VAL A 27 -6.33 10.01 14.30
CA VAL A 27 -5.29 9.01 14.52
C VAL A 27 -5.52 8.35 15.86
N PHE A 28 -5.76 7.04 15.83
CA PHE A 28 -6.01 6.23 17.01
C PHE A 28 -4.94 5.15 17.17
N THR A 29 -4.24 5.13 18.28
CA THR A 29 -3.27 4.09 18.63
C THR A 29 -3.93 3.09 19.58
N LYS A 30 -4.42 1.98 19.03
CA LYS A 30 -4.97 0.85 19.79
C LYS A 30 -3.87 0.15 20.59
N ASP A 31 -2.76 -0.15 19.93
CA ASP A 31 -1.57 -0.72 20.55
C ASP A 31 -0.34 0.13 20.17
N PRO A 32 0.56 0.44 21.12
CA PRO A 32 1.71 1.32 20.85
C PRO A 32 2.64 0.70 19.81
N LEU A 33 3.28 1.55 19.00
CA LEU A 33 4.34 1.14 18.09
C LEU A 33 5.44 0.40 18.87
N MET A 34 5.91 -0.70 18.30
CA MET A 34 6.96 -1.53 18.92
C MET A 34 8.34 -0.87 18.82
N ASP A 35 8.57 0.00 17.84
CA ASP A 35 9.81 0.79 17.73
C ASP A 35 9.56 2.21 18.26
N ASP A 36 10.14 2.50 19.42
CA ASP A 36 10.07 3.82 20.09
C ASP A 36 10.78 4.95 19.28
N ASN A 37 11.52 4.63 18.25
CA ASN A 37 12.18 5.63 17.41
C ASN A 37 11.27 6.18 16.31
N ILE A 38 10.10 5.58 16.09
CA ILE A 38 9.13 6.08 15.11
C ILE A 38 8.35 7.24 15.74
N ASP A 39 8.58 8.43 15.23
CA ASP A 39 7.78 9.62 15.56
C ASP A 39 6.49 9.62 14.71
N LEU A 40 5.40 9.12 15.31
CA LEU A 40 4.10 9.00 14.66
C LEU A 40 3.59 10.34 14.13
N ASP A 41 3.73 11.42 14.91
CA ASP A 41 3.26 12.75 14.51
C ASP A 41 3.95 13.22 13.23
N SER A 42 5.27 12.98 13.14
CA SER A 42 6.05 13.30 11.93
C SER A 42 5.66 12.43 10.74
N VAL A 43 5.35 11.15 10.93
CA VAL A 43 4.91 10.26 9.84
C VAL A 43 3.55 10.69 9.32
N ILE A 44 2.59 10.98 10.20
CA ILE A 44 1.25 11.45 9.82
C ILE A 44 1.33 12.81 9.11
N ALA A 45 2.11 13.77 9.61
CA ALA A 45 2.30 15.04 8.94
C ALA A 45 2.91 14.88 7.54
N LYS A 46 3.85 13.95 7.38
CA LYS A 46 4.43 13.62 6.08
C LYS A 46 3.40 12.97 5.16
N PHE A 47 2.62 12.02 5.64
CA PHE A 47 1.52 11.39 4.91
C PHE A 47 0.55 12.45 4.35
N GLU A 48 0.08 13.36 5.19
CA GLU A 48 -0.81 14.45 4.78
C GLU A 48 -0.18 15.40 3.76
N SER A 49 1.12 15.69 3.89
CA SER A 49 1.83 16.58 2.97
C SER A 49 2.14 15.96 1.60
N GLN A 50 2.25 14.63 1.53
CA GLN A 50 2.56 13.92 0.28
C GLN A 50 1.34 13.74 -0.62
N LEU A 51 0.15 13.60 -0.03
CA LEU A 51 -1.08 13.32 -0.76
C LEU A 51 -1.98 14.56 -0.81
N PRO A 52 -2.51 14.95 -1.98
CA PRO A 52 -3.55 15.98 -2.07
C PRO A 52 -4.79 15.63 -1.23
N ASP A 53 -5.52 16.63 -0.74
CA ASP A 53 -6.69 16.43 0.13
C ASP A 53 -7.72 15.51 -0.53
N HIS A 54 -8.10 15.77 -1.79
CA HIS A 54 -9.08 14.97 -2.53
C HIS A 54 -8.67 13.50 -2.74
N ILE A 55 -7.40 13.18 -2.60
CA ILE A 55 -6.89 11.79 -2.63
C ILE A 55 -7.10 11.10 -1.29
N ARG A 56 -7.21 11.86 -0.20
CA ARG A 56 -7.39 11.37 1.16
C ARG A 56 -8.84 11.45 1.66
N ASP A 57 -9.77 11.97 0.84
CA ASP A 57 -11.17 12.23 1.25
C ASP A 57 -11.90 10.97 1.77
N GLU A 58 -11.49 9.77 1.32
CA GLU A 58 -12.07 8.50 1.78
C GLU A 58 -11.38 7.96 3.05
N VAL A 59 -10.37 8.66 3.57
CA VAL A 59 -9.62 8.26 4.77
C VAL A 59 -10.01 9.17 5.92
N GLU A 60 -10.88 8.69 6.80
CA GLU A 60 -11.36 9.42 7.97
C GLU A 60 -10.48 9.17 9.19
N MET A 61 -9.85 7.97 9.27
CA MET A 61 -9.12 7.53 10.43
C MET A 61 -7.89 6.68 10.08
N VAL A 62 -6.86 6.80 10.88
CA VAL A 62 -5.72 5.86 10.95
C VAL A 62 -5.77 5.13 12.27
N ILE A 63 -5.75 3.82 12.26
CA ILE A 63 -5.75 2.98 13.46
C ILE A 63 -4.48 2.14 13.49
N ILE A 64 -3.61 2.40 14.47
CA ILE A 64 -2.38 1.66 14.67
C ILE A 64 -2.58 0.62 15.77
N GLY A 65 -2.22 -0.62 15.52
CA GLY A 65 -2.37 -1.68 16.50
C GLY A 65 -2.17 -3.08 15.92
N HIS A 66 -2.46 -4.05 16.76
CA HIS A 66 -2.50 -5.46 16.36
C HIS A 66 -3.95 -5.86 16.01
N PHE A 67 -4.12 -6.52 14.87
CA PHE A 67 -5.40 -7.02 14.36
C PHE A 67 -5.24 -8.46 13.90
N ASP A 68 -6.25 -9.30 14.15
CA ASP A 68 -6.23 -10.72 13.77
C ASP A 68 -6.08 -10.89 12.24
N GLU A 69 -6.63 -9.96 11.46
CA GLU A 69 -6.52 -9.92 10.00
C GLU A 69 -5.07 -9.89 9.50
N PHE A 70 -4.14 -9.34 10.27
CA PHE A 70 -2.73 -9.30 9.89
C PHE A 70 -2.10 -10.69 9.89
N GLU A 71 -2.42 -11.52 10.89
CA GLU A 71 -1.93 -12.90 10.98
C GLU A 71 -2.62 -13.81 9.96
N ASP A 72 -3.94 -13.66 9.80
CA ASP A 72 -4.75 -14.50 8.91
C ASP A 72 -4.39 -14.31 7.43
N ARG A 73 -3.92 -13.10 7.05
CA ARG A 73 -3.67 -12.71 5.66
C ARG A 73 -2.20 -12.43 5.34
N ASP A 74 -1.31 -12.52 6.32
CA ASP A 74 0.11 -12.17 6.21
C ASP A 74 0.34 -10.75 5.61
N ILE A 75 -0.39 -9.77 6.16
CA ILE A 75 -0.34 -8.35 5.74
C ILE A 75 -0.01 -7.45 6.93
N ASN A 76 0.51 -6.24 6.66
CA ASN A 76 0.85 -5.25 7.67
C ASN A 76 -0.16 -4.10 7.75
N ALA A 77 -1.01 -3.96 6.75
CA ALA A 77 -2.04 -2.91 6.71
C ALA A 77 -3.25 -3.35 5.88
N PHE A 78 -4.39 -2.67 6.07
CA PHE A 78 -5.56 -2.76 5.18
C PHE A 78 -6.46 -1.53 5.35
N TYR A 79 -7.15 -1.16 4.26
CA TYR A 79 -8.23 -0.18 4.30
C TYR A 79 -9.58 -0.86 4.52
N LYS A 80 -10.40 -0.31 5.42
CA LYS A 80 -11.78 -0.76 5.65
C LYS A 80 -12.64 0.34 6.23
N ASP A 81 -13.81 0.58 5.64
CA ASP A 81 -14.86 1.45 6.16
C ASP A 81 -14.37 2.85 6.60
N GLY A 82 -13.57 3.52 5.77
CA GLY A 82 -13.02 4.86 6.04
C GLY A 82 -11.76 4.86 6.90
N ALA A 83 -11.26 3.71 7.35
CA ALA A 83 -10.10 3.61 8.22
C ALA A 83 -8.94 2.85 7.59
N LEU A 84 -7.73 3.39 7.73
CA LEU A 84 -6.48 2.69 7.49
C LEU A 84 -6.09 1.94 8.78
N HIS A 85 -6.06 0.63 8.73
CA HIS A 85 -5.58 -0.22 9.82
C HIS A 85 -4.14 -0.58 9.53
N VAL A 86 -3.21 -0.24 10.44
CA VAL A 86 -1.78 -0.45 10.24
C VAL A 86 -1.17 -1.13 11.44
N SER A 87 -0.30 -2.10 11.18
CA SER A 87 0.40 -2.86 12.21
C SER A 87 1.24 -1.94 13.08
N ASN A 88 1.23 -2.20 14.39
CA ASN A 88 2.14 -1.55 15.33
C ASN A 88 3.57 -2.13 15.28
N VAL A 89 3.79 -3.19 14.48
CA VAL A 89 5.12 -3.77 14.21
C VAL A 89 5.59 -3.22 12.87
N GLN A 90 6.49 -2.25 12.91
CA GLN A 90 7.02 -1.55 11.74
C GLN A 90 8.54 -1.59 11.74
N SER A 91 9.17 -1.72 10.57
CA SER A 91 10.63 -1.70 10.41
C SER A 91 11.21 -0.29 10.52
N GLY A 92 10.37 0.74 10.48
CA GLY A 92 10.74 2.14 10.63
C GLY A 92 9.67 3.10 10.14
N ALA A 93 9.94 4.40 10.26
CA ALA A 93 9.00 5.47 9.87
C ALA A 93 8.67 5.47 8.36
N SER A 94 9.60 5.02 7.50
CA SER A 94 9.36 4.91 6.06
C SER A 94 8.43 3.75 5.71
N ASP A 95 8.51 2.64 6.43
CA ASP A 95 7.66 1.47 6.27
C ASP A 95 6.21 1.82 6.63
N LEU A 96 6.03 2.44 7.81
CA LEU A 96 4.72 2.95 8.23
C LEU A 96 4.11 3.93 7.21
N LEU A 97 4.92 4.84 6.66
CA LEU A 97 4.45 5.79 5.65
C LEU A 97 4.06 5.08 4.34
N ASP A 98 4.83 4.08 3.92
CA ASP A 98 4.57 3.28 2.73
C ASP A 98 3.23 2.56 2.84
N ASP A 99 2.99 1.89 3.97
CA ASP A 99 1.72 1.23 4.29
C ASP A 99 0.53 2.20 4.23
N LEU A 100 0.64 3.39 4.87
CA LEU A 100 -0.42 4.40 4.86
C LEU A 100 -0.76 4.87 3.44
N VAL A 101 0.24 5.13 2.62
CA VAL A 101 0.04 5.57 1.24
C VAL A 101 -0.51 4.44 0.38
N HIS A 102 -0.02 3.21 0.56
CA HIS A 102 -0.49 2.03 -0.15
C HIS A 102 -1.99 1.78 0.10
N GLU A 103 -2.39 1.78 1.36
CA GLU A 103 -3.80 1.54 1.72
C GLU A 103 -4.73 2.68 1.30
N THR A 104 -4.21 3.91 1.18
CA THR A 104 -4.97 5.02 0.59
C THR A 104 -5.31 4.75 -0.88
N ALA A 105 -4.46 4.03 -1.63
CA ALA A 105 -4.81 3.64 -3.00
C ALA A 105 -6.05 2.73 -3.03
N HIS A 106 -6.16 1.80 -2.09
CA HIS A 106 -7.34 0.93 -1.96
C HIS A 106 -8.61 1.69 -1.56
N SER A 107 -8.49 2.76 -0.78
CA SER A 107 -9.66 3.60 -0.44
C SER A 107 -10.29 4.28 -1.67
N LEU A 108 -9.48 4.65 -2.66
CA LEU A 108 -9.93 5.29 -3.89
C LEU A 108 -10.73 4.38 -4.82
N GLU A 109 -10.61 3.07 -4.68
CA GLU A 109 -11.26 2.12 -5.57
C GLU A 109 -12.79 2.15 -5.46
N SER A 110 -13.33 2.48 -4.27
CA SER A 110 -14.76 2.58 -4.04
C SER A 110 -15.40 3.73 -4.83
N VAL A 111 -14.71 4.88 -4.90
CA VAL A 111 -15.21 6.11 -5.53
C VAL A 111 -14.72 6.28 -6.95
N HIS A 112 -13.45 5.94 -7.19
CA HIS A 112 -12.79 6.16 -8.49
C HIS A 112 -12.56 4.87 -9.29
N GLY A 113 -13.12 3.72 -8.88
CA GLY A 113 -12.91 2.44 -9.56
C GLY A 113 -13.28 2.45 -11.04
N GLN A 114 -14.35 3.18 -11.43
CA GLN A 114 -14.71 3.33 -12.84
C GLN A 114 -13.65 4.11 -13.64
N LEU A 115 -13.05 5.15 -13.05
CA LEU A 115 -11.97 5.90 -13.68
C LEU A 115 -10.67 5.07 -13.77
N ILE A 116 -10.38 4.29 -12.74
CA ILE A 116 -9.17 3.47 -12.66
C ILE A 116 -9.24 2.28 -13.61
N TYR A 117 -10.33 1.51 -13.55
CA TYR A 117 -10.45 0.19 -14.18
C TYR A 117 -11.42 0.12 -15.37
N GLY A 118 -12.37 1.08 -15.50
CA GLY A 118 -13.52 0.97 -16.40
C GLY A 118 -13.18 0.86 -17.90
N ASP A 119 -12.10 1.50 -18.35
CA ASP A 119 -11.65 1.45 -19.75
C ASP A 119 -10.81 0.20 -20.10
N GLN A 120 -10.55 -0.68 -19.14
CA GLN A 120 -9.78 -1.92 -19.25
C GLN A 120 -8.30 -1.74 -19.63
N ARG A 121 -7.80 -0.51 -19.79
CA ARG A 121 -6.41 -0.26 -20.22
C ARG A 121 -5.42 -0.76 -19.19
N LEU A 122 -5.66 -0.44 -17.92
CA LEU A 122 -4.86 -0.89 -16.78
C LEU A 122 -4.84 -2.42 -16.68
N LYS A 123 -6.00 -3.07 -16.78
CA LYS A 123 -6.12 -4.52 -16.79
C LYS A 123 -5.34 -5.17 -17.94
N ASN A 124 -5.44 -4.60 -19.14
CA ASN A 124 -4.73 -5.13 -20.31
C ASN A 124 -3.20 -4.96 -20.17
N GLU A 125 -2.73 -3.87 -19.56
CA GLU A 125 -1.32 -3.68 -19.24
C GLU A 125 -0.85 -4.72 -18.23
N PHE A 126 -1.57 -4.89 -17.15
CA PHE A 126 -1.27 -5.88 -16.10
C PHE A 126 -1.19 -7.30 -16.66
N LEU A 127 -2.19 -7.74 -17.42
CA LEU A 127 -2.21 -9.10 -17.99
C LEU A 127 -1.07 -9.35 -18.97
N ARG A 128 -0.66 -8.37 -19.77
CA ARG A 128 0.54 -8.48 -20.62
C ARG A 128 1.81 -8.68 -19.80
N LYS A 129 1.93 -7.98 -18.66
CA LYS A 129 3.06 -8.13 -17.74
C LYS A 129 3.05 -9.49 -17.04
N ARG A 130 1.87 -9.97 -16.64
CA ARG A 130 1.69 -11.32 -16.07
C ARG A 130 2.04 -12.41 -17.10
N GLU A 131 1.70 -12.23 -18.36
CA GLU A 131 2.13 -13.15 -19.42
C GLU A 131 3.65 -13.10 -19.62
N HIS A 132 4.27 -11.94 -19.51
CA HIS A 132 5.74 -11.82 -19.56
C HIS A 132 6.40 -12.53 -18.37
N LEU A 133 5.88 -12.34 -17.16
CA LEU A 133 6.30 -13.04 -15.94
C LEU A 133 6.20 -14.58 -16.13
N TYR A 134 5.06 -15.07 -16.63
CA TYR A 134 4.88 -16.48 -16.95
C TYR A 134 6.02 -17.01 -17.85
N ASN A 135 6.33 -16.29 -18.93
CA ASN A 135 7.38 -16.69 -19.87
C ASN A 135 8.79 -16.71 -19.24
N ILE A 136 9.08 -15.76 -18.33
CA ILE A 136 10.33 -15.74 -17.57
C ILE A 136 10.41 -16.96 -16.67
N LEU A 137 9.41 -17.19 -15.84
CA LEU A 137 9.38 -18.29 -14.88
C LEU A 137 9.41 -19.64 -15.56
N TRP A 138 8.71 -19.79 -16.68
CA TRP A 138 8.75 -21.02 -17.49
C TRP A 138 10.16 -21.34 -17.99
N LYS A 139 10.89 -20.33 -18.46
CA LYS A 139 12.31 -20.48 -18.90
C LYS A 139 13.24 -20.80 -17.72
N MET A 140 12.93 -20.31 -16.54
CA MET A 140 13.67 -20.61 -15.31
C MET A 140 13.39 -22.03 -14.76
N GLY A 141 12.42 -22.74 -15.34
CA GLY A 141 12.09 -24.12 -14.95
C GLY A 141 10.85 -24.27 -14.07
N PHE A 142 10.21 -23.15 -13.67
CA PHE A 142 8.96 -23.19 -12.92
C PHE A 142 7.79 -23.55 -13.85
N LYS A 143 7.19 -24.73 -13.64
CA LYS A 143 6.11 -25.28 -14.50
C LYS A 143 4.74 -24.95 -13.92
N ILE A 144 4.42 -23.68 -13.82
CA ILE A 144 3.18 -23.16 -13.27
C ILE A 144 2.11 -23.13 -14.38
N PRO A 145 0.85 -23.47 -14.08
CA PRO A 145 -0.24 -23.36 -15.05
C PRO A 145 -0.41 -21.92 -15.55
N LYS A 146 -0.48 -21.71 -16.87
CA LYS A 146 -0.65 -20.37 -17.46
C LYS A 146 -1.91 -19.68 -16.94
N GLN A 147 -2.92 -20.43 -16.55
CA GLN A 147 -4.19 -19.94 -16.03
C GLN A 147 -4.02 -19.10 -14.76
N SER A 148 -3.07 -19.44 -13.87
CA SER A 148 -2.76 -18.67 -12.66
C SER A 148 -2.31 -17.23 -12.97
N PHE A 149 -1.77 -16.98 -14.18
CA PHE A 149 -1.33 -15.65 -14.62
C PHE A 149 -2.43 -14.82 -15.29
N THR A 150 -3.63 -15.37 -15.48
CA THR A 150 -4.77 -14.66 -16.10
C THR A 150 -5.79 -14.17 -15.09
N ASN A 151 -5.70 -14.60 -13.83
CA ASN A 151 -6.51 -14.09 -12.73
C ASN A 151 -6.05 -12.67 -12.35
N THR A 152 -6.96 -11.71 -12.25
CA THR A 152 -6.68 -10.33 -11.84
C THR A 152 -6.92 -10.08 -10.37
N GLU A 153 -7.66 -10.98 -9.72
CA GLU A 153 -7.92 -10.91 -8.29
C GLU A 153 -6.75 -11.47 -7.49
N TYR A 154 -6.66 -11.07 -6.24
CA TYR A 154 -5.68 -11.66 -5.31
C TYR A 154 -5.97 -13.15 -5.13
N ASP A 155 -4.91 -13.93 -5.15
CA ASP A 155 -4.92 -15.38 -5.01
C ASP A 155 -3.77 -15.75 -4.08
N GLN A 156 -4.12 -16.24 -2.89
CA GLN A 156 -3.14 -16.55 -1.85
C GLN A 156 -2.13 -17.61 -2.32
N GLU A 157 -2.59 -18.67 -3.00
CA GLU A 157 -1.69 -19.73 -3.49
C GLU A 157 -0.68 -19.16 -4.52
N PHE A 158 -1.14 -18.19 -5.33
CA PHE A 158 -0.26 -17.53 -6.29
C PHE A 158 0.73 -16.58 -5.61
N ASP A 159 0.33 -15.87 -4.57
CA ASP A 159 1.22 -15.00 -3.80
C ASP A 159 2.27 -15.83 -3.03
N GLU A 160 1.85 -16.90 -2.33
CA GLU A 160 2.76 -17.84 -1.66
C GLU A 160 3.79 -18.42 -2.64
N LEU A 161 3.37 -18.80 -3.86
CA LEU A 161 4.28 -19.25 -4.92
C LEU A 161 5.32 -18.18 -5.27
N LEU A 162 4.90 -16.91 -5.44
CA LEU A 162 5.81 -15.82 -5.78
C LEU A 162 6.74 -15.48 -4.62
N HIS A 163 6.21 -15.41 -3.39
CA HIS A 163 6.94 -14.99 -2.20
C HIS A 163 7.82 -16.11 -1.65
N GLN A 164 7.26 -17.31 -1.42
CA GLN A 164 7.94 -18.39 -0.70
C GLN A 164 8.70 -19.34 -1.63
N ASP A 165 8.07 -19.80 -2.72
CA ASP A 165 8.66 -20.82 -3.59
C ASP A 165 9.72 -20.22 -4.53
N ILE A 166 9.48 -19.01 -5.06
CA ILE A 166 10.41 -18.34 -5.98
C ILE A 166 11.30 -17.38 -5.20
N GLY A 167 10.71 -16.57 -4.30
CA GLY A 167 11.34 -15.54 -3.50
C GLY A 167 11.31 -14.16 -4.14
N TYR A 168 10.87 -13.15 -3.40
CA TYR A 168 10.76 -11.78 -3.91
C TYR A 168 12.11 -11.17 -4.30
N ASP A 169 13.21 -11.49 -3.61
CA ASP A 169 14.54 -11.01 -3.99
C ASP A 169 14.92 -11.45 -5.39
N LYS A 170 14.70 -12.74 -5.69
CA LYS A 170 14.97 -13.31 -7.02
C LYS A 170 14.02 -12.73 -8.08
N LEU A 171 12.75 -12.54 -7.73
CA LEU A 171 11.77 -11.92 -8.62
C LEU A 171 12.12 -10.46 -8.88
N ALA A 172 12.60 -9.68 -7.90
CA ALA A 172 13.00 -8.30 -8.08
C ALA A 172 14.08 -8.13 -9.15
N GLU A 173 15.02 -9.09 -9.23
CA GLU A 173 16.05 -9.09 -10.27
C GLU A 173 15.48 -9.34 -11.67
N VAL A 174 14.60 -10.33 -11.81
CA VAL A 174 14.09 -10.77 -13.13
C VAL A 174 12.90 -9.95 -13.62
N LEU A 175 12.19 -9.26 -12.71
CA LEU A 175 11.05 -8.40 -13.03
C LEU A 175 11.44 -6.93 -13.24
N LYS A 176 12.72 -6.60 -13.15
CA LYS A 176 13.21 -5.24 -13.39
C LYS A 176 12.78 -4.74 -14.77
N GLY A 177 12.02 -3.64 -14.81
CA GLY A 177 11.46 -3.10 -16.05
C GLY A 177 10.17 -3.78 -16.52
N VAL A 178 9.64 -4.75 -15.78
CA VAL A 178 8.33 -5.38 -16.01
C VAL A 178 7.32 -4.93 -14.97
N PHE A 179 7.63 -5.12 -13.71
CA PHE A 179 6.86 -4.61 -12.57
C PHE A 179 7.71 -3.65 -11.73
N ILE A 180 7.08 -2.83 -10.92
CA ILE A 180 7.77 -1.92 -9.99
C ILE A 180 8.37 -2.74 -8.85
N THR A 181 7.55 -3.59 -8.24
CA THR A 181 7.94 -4.57 -7.22
C THR A 181 7.39 -5.96 -7.58
N PRO A 182 7.91 -7.04 -7.01
CA PRO A 182 7.32 -8.37 -7.14
C PRO A 182 5.88 -8.44 -6.63
N TYR A 183 5.56 -7.75 -5.54
CA TYR A 183 4.22 -7.71 -4.95
C TYR A 183 3.18 -7.11 -5.91
N ALA A 184 3.56 -6.13 -6.72
CA ALA A 184 2.70 -5.57 -7.77
C ALA A 184 2.22 -6.62 -8.81
N ALA A 185 2.83 -7.81 -8.85
CA ALA A 185 2.41 -8.88 -9.74
C ALA A 185 1.31 -9.77 -9.14
N THR A 186 0.93 -9.64 -7.87
CA THR A 186 -0.01 -10.54 -7.17
C THR A 186 -1.46 -10.32 -7.60
N SER A 187 -1.89 -9.07 -7.77
CA SER A 187 -3.23 -8.74 -8.27
C SER A 187 -3.25 -7.41 -9.04
N LEU A 188 -4.35 -7.14 -9.73
CA LEU A 188 -4.55 -5.87 -10.43
C LEU A 188 -4.66 -4.70 -9.44
N ARG A 189 -5.23 -4.95 -8.26
CA ARG A 189 -5.35 -3.96 -7.19
C ARG A 189 -3.98 -3.63 -6.61
N GLU A 190 -3.16 -4.63 -6.31
CA GLU A 190 -1.80 -4.44 -5.82
C GLU A 190 -0.89 -3.78 -6.87
N TYR A 191 -1.13 -4.06 -8.15
CA TYR A 191 -0.45 -3.37 -9.24
C TYR A 191 -0.74 -1.86 -9.24
N PHE A 192 -2.01 -1.48 -9.02
CA PHE A 192 -2.39 -0.07 -8.90
C PHE A 192 -1.84 0.55 -7.62
N ALA A 193 -2.02 -0.09 -6.46
CA ALA A 193 -1.60 0.44 -5.17
C ALA A 193 -0.07 0.61 -5.07
N THR A 194 0.72 -0.36 -5.55
CA THR A 194 2.18 -0.23 -5.63
C THR A 194 2.61 0.94 -6.52
N ALA A 195 1.97 1.12 -7.68
CA ALA A 195 2.28 2.22 -8.57
C ALA A 195 1.86 3.59 -7.98
N PHE A 196 0.77 3.62 -7.21
CA PHE A 196 0.31 4.80 -6.48
C PHE A 196 1.34 5.19 -5.41
N THR A 197 1.81 4.25 -4.61
CA THR A 197 2.85 4.47 -3.60
C THR A 197 4.11 5.03 -4.24
N GLU A 198 4.59 4.41 -5.32
CA GLU A 198 5.75 4.88 -6.07
C GLU A 198 5.57 6.30 -6.62
N PHE A 199 4.37 6.64 -7.12
CA PHE A 199 4.07 7.95 -7.66
C PHE A 199 4.13 9.05 -6.60
N TYR A 200 3.58 8.82 -5.41
CA TYR A 200 3.52 9.85 -4.37
C TYR A 200 4.75 9.92 -3.48
N LEU A 201 5.40 8.80 -3.20
CA LEU A 201 6.58 8.79 -2.31
C LEU A 201 7.91 9.00 -3.05
N HIS A 202 7.96 8.67 -4.35
CA HIS A 202 9.21 8.71 -5.13
C HIS A 202 9.09 9.55 -6.41
N PRO A 203 8.90 10.89 -6.30
CA PRO A 203 8.71 11.74 -7.48
C PRO A 203 9.86 11.69 -8.48
N ASP A 204 11.07 11.41 -8.05
CA ASP A 204 12.24 11.23 -8.92
C ASP A 204 12.12 10.00 -9.83
N SER A 205 11.31 9.03 -9.46
CA SER A 205 11.07 7.80 -10.21
C SER A 205 9.96 7.91 -11.26
N HIS A 206 9.25 9.03 -11.37
CA HIS A 206 8.13 9.20 -12.32
C HIS A 206 8.47 8.83 -13.76
N ASN A 207 9.68 9.14 -14.23
CA ASN A 207 10.12 8.75 -15.57
C ASN A 207 10.24 7.23 -15.73
N TYR A 208 10.67 6.54 -14.65
CA TYR A 208 10.75 5.08 -14.63
C TYR A 208 9.36 4.47 -14.57
N LEU A 209 8.51 4.95 -13.67
CA LEU A 209 7.12 4.54 -13.55
C LEU A 209 6.37 4.68 -14.89
N LYS A 210 6.47 5.85 -15.53
CA LYS A 210 5.87 6.11 -16.86
C LYS A 210 6.38 5.16 -17.94
N LYS A 211 7.65 4.77 -17.88
CA LYS A 211 8.25 3.84 -18.84
C LYS A 211 7.80 2.40 -18.59
N VAL A 212 7.78 1.97 -17.34
CA VAL A 212 7.45 0.60 -16.94
C VAL A 212 5.96 0.37 -16.97
N SER A 213 5.16 1.31 -16.49
CA SER A 213 3.72 1.17 -16.24
C SER A 213 2.94 2.39 -16.78
N PRO A 214 2.94 2.64 -18.11
CA PRO A 214 2.38 3.84 -18.69
C PRO A 214 0.87 4.02 -18.48
N GLU A 215 0.09 2.95 -18.46
CA GLU A 215 -1.36 3.05 -18.28
C GLU A 215 -1.70 3.40 -16.83
N VAL A 216 -1.08 2.76 -15.84
CA VAL A 216 -1.29 3.15 -14.44
C VAL A 216 -0.78 4.55 -14.17
N TYR A 217 0.39 4.93 -14.72
CA TYR A 217 0.90 6.31 -14.61
C TYR A 217 -0.11 7.34 -15.13
N SER A 218 -0.74 7.06 -16.28
CA SER A 218 -1.78 7.94 -16.85
C SER A 218 -2.99 8.07 -15.93
N LYS A 219 -3.41 6.99 -15.26
CA LYS A 219 -4.49 7.01 -14.27
C LYS A 219 -4.13 7.85 -13.04
N LEU A 220 -2.91 7.71 -12.54
CA LEU A 220 -2.42 8.48 -11.39
C LEU A 220 -2.36 9.98 -11.70
N VAL A 221 -1.91 10.37 -12.90
CA VAL A 221 -1.92 11.76 -13.34
C VAL A 221 -3.35 12.32 -13.43
N LEU A 222 -4.31 11.53 -13.91
CA LEU A 222 -5.72 11.93 -13.94
C LEU A 222 -6.29 12.11 -12.52
N LEU A 223 -6.07 11.15 -11.63
CA LEU A 223 -6.50 11.22 -10.23
C LEU A 223 -5.90 12.44 -9.52
N HIS A 224 -4.59 12.66 -9.68
CA HIS A 224 -3.89 13.81 -9.10
C HIS A 224 -4.44 15.16 -9.59
N GLY A 225 -5.00 15.19 -10.78
CA GLY A 225 -5.52 16.40 -11.41
C GLY A 225 -6.99 16.70 -11.16
N LEU A 226 -7.72 15.87 -10.41
CA LEU A 226 -9.17 16.04 -10.21
C LEU A 226 -9.55 17.35 -9.52
N ASP A 227 -8.71 17.84 -8.61
CA ASP A 227 -8.92 19.15 -7.92
C ASP A 227 -8.84 20.36 -8.85
N LYS A 228 -8.29 20.20 -10.06
CA LYS A 228 -8.03 21.31 -10.98
C LYS A 228 -9.08 21.46 -12.07
N ALA A 229 -10.11 20.62 -12.02
CA ALA A 229 -11.23 20.61 -12.94
C ALA A 229 -12.51 21.19 -12.31
#